data_9e5c8130653476b4d5d56bdcf4d06ee1
#
_entry.id   9e5c8130653476b4d5d56bdcf4d06ee1
#
_cell.length_a   1.000
_cell.length_b   1.000
_cell.length_c   1.000
_cell.angle_alpha   90.00
_cell.angle_beta   90.00
_cell.angle_gamma   90.00
#
_symmetry.space_group_name_H-M   'P 1'
#
loop_
_entity.id
_entity.type
_entity.pdbx_description
1 polymer ?
#
loop_
_entity_poly.entity_id
_entity_poly.type
_entity_poly.pdbx_seq_one_letter_code
_entity_poly.pdbx_strand_id
1 'polypeptide(L)'
;ELFWDEDRQQAMVVWASCVPSQHFTLGIEDEKNNHRLYYSVTKDFKTWTKGKLLIDPGFSCIDATLLKRGKNDYVMVLKDNTRNARNIKVAFAKNPMGPWSKASEPFTGNFMEGPTTVKLPKNSPLGNGYLIYYDRYRLFDFGAHFTKDFVHFTDVSQQVSVPKNHKHGTIFRAPERIVKAMLEQDRIHYTGTTMADPSRHDGALSPVVGVHNIQTLRANREHPSQANGGGWTYNHQPMMAYWNGKFYMHFLSDPAEEHVPPSRTLMQVSGDGYNWSQPQILFPEYDVPADFRKAKYQPKPELQYPDVYKQ
;
A
#
# COMPACT_ATOMS: atom_id res chain seq x y z
N GLU A 1 -0.83 2.85 -3.21
CA GLU A 1 0.21 3.89 -3.24
C GLU A 1 -0.40 5.27 -3.16
N LEU A 2 0.19 6.13 -2.34
CA LEU A 2 -0.08 7.56 -2.33
C LEU A 2 1.17 8.29 -2.84
N PHE A 3 1.04 8.96 -3.97
CA PHE A 3 2.13 9.65 -4.64
C PHE A 3 1.89 11.16 -4.68
N TRP A 4 2.90 11.96 -4.33
CA TRP A 4 2.85 13.41 -4.44
C TRP A 4 3.41 13.88 -5.79
N ASP A 5 2.56 14.46 -6.63
CA ASP A 5 2.94 15.06 -7.90
C ASP A 5 3.36 16.53 -7.68
N GLU A 6 4.65 16.74 -7.47
CA GLU A 6 5.22 18.08 -7.23
C GLU A 6 4.98 19.05 -8.39
N ASP A 7 4.96 18.57 -9.62
CA ASP A 7 4.82 19.43 -10.80
C ASP A 7 3.40 20.00 -10.91
N ARG A 8 2.39 19.28 -10.39
CA ARG A 8 0.98 19.68 -10.44
C ARG A 8 0.40 20.05 -9.08
N GLN A 9 1.24 19.96 -8.03
CA GLN A 9 0.83 20.26 -6.65
C GLN A 9 -0.46 19.50 -6.27
N GLN A 10 -0.45 18.19 -6.46
CA GLN A 10 -1.58 17.31 -6.18
C GLN A 10 -1.11 15.96 -5.65
N ALA A 11 -1.95 15.33 -4.86
CA ALA A 11 -1.75 13.93 -4.49
C ALA A 11 -2.44 13.00 -5.49
N MET A 12 -1.85 11.87 -5.74
CA MET A 12 -2.35 10.81 -6.61
C MET A 12 -2.41 9.51 -5.81
N VAL A 13 -3.59 8.92 -5.72
CA VAL A 13 -3.77 7.57 -5.17
C VAL A 13 -3.81 6.58 -6.31
N VAL A 14 -3.07 5.49 -6.16
CA VAL A 14 -3.02 4.38 -7.11
C VAL A 14 -3.48 3.11 -6.41
N TRP A 15 -4.36 2.37 -7.06
CA TRP A 15 -4.86 1.10 -6.54
C TRP A 15 -5.04 0.07 -7.66
N ALA A 16 -5.05 -1.20 -7.28
CA ALA A 16 -5.36 -2.29 -8.19
C ALA A 16 -6.85 -2.67 -8.06
N SER A 17 -7.47 -2.98 -9.18
CA SER A 17 -8.85 -3.46 -9.21
C SER A 17 -9.06 -4.41 -10.38
N CYS A 18 -9.88 -5.43 -10.15
CA CYS A 18 -10.51 -6.21 -11.21
C CYS A 18 -11.81 -5.52 -11.62
N VAL A 19 -11.93 -5.14 -12.88
CA VAL A 19 -13.19 -4.64 -13.44
C VAL A 19 -13.70 -5.70 -14.40
N PRO A 20 -14.75 -6.44 -14.03
CA PRO A 20 -15.28 -7.51 -14.86
C PRO A 20 -15.61 -7.03 -16.28
N SER A 21 -15.33 -7.85 -17.25
CA SER A 21 -15.61 -7.62 -18.67
C SER A 21 -14.86 -6.45 -19.34
N GLN A 22 -13.94 -5.78 -18.64
CA GLN A 22 -13.22 -4.65 -19.25
C GLN A 22 -11.83 -4.98 -19.77
N HIS A 23 -11.12 -5.90 -19.11
CA HIS A 23 -9.76 -6.25 -19.49
C HIS A 23 -9.64 -7.76 -19.61
N PHE A 24 -9.59 -8.27 -20.80
CA PHE A 24 -9.35 -9.69 -21.04
C PHE A 24 -7.87 -9.92 -21.25
N THR A 25 -7.27 -10.63 -20.33
CA THR A 25 -5.95 -11.18 -20.53
C THR A 25 -6.13 -12.50 -21.24
N LEU A 26 -5.97 -12.50 -22.52
CA LEU A 26 -6.10 -13.59 -23.49
C LEU A 26 -5.83 -14.99 -22.87
N GLY A 27 -6.81 -15.59 -22.20
CA GLY A 27 -6.78 -16.97 -21.73
C GLY A 27 -5.79 -17.30 -20.62
N ILE A 28 -5.09 -16.33 -20.04
CA ILE A 28 -4.03 -16.55 -19.06
C ILE A 28 -4.56 -16.54 -17.64
N GLU A 29 -5.55 -15.70 -17.34
CA GLU A 29 -6.08 -15.50 -16.00
C GLU A 29 -7.61 -15.50 -15.99
N ASP A 30 -8.19 -15.91 -14.87
CA ASP A 30 -9.62 -15.82 -14.64
C ASP A 30 -10.03 -14.40 -14.21
N GLU A 31 -11.32 -14.12 -14.19
CA GLU A 31 -11.87 -12.81 -13.80
C GLU A 31 -11.43 -12.37 -12.39
N LYS A 32 -11.07 -13.30 -11.51
CA LYS A 32 -10.62 -13.01 -10.14
C LYS A 32 -9.17 -12.58 -10.07
N ASN A 33 -8.39 -12.82 -11.11
CA ASN A 33 -6.99 -12.42 -11.20
C ASN A 33 -6.72 -11.62 -12.48
N ASN A 34 -7.52 -10.60 -12.74
CA ASN A 34 -7.39 -9.75 -13.91
C ASN A 34 -7.30 -8.27 -13.51
N HIS A 35 -6.43 -7.99 -12.55
CA HIS A 35 -6.25 -6.65 -12.00
C HIS A 35 -5.58 -5.70 -12.99
N ARG A 36 -6.00 -4.43 -12.95
CA ARG A 36 -5.31 -3.30 -13.55
C ARG A 36 -5.11 -2.21 -12.52
N LEU A 37 -4.18 -1.31 -12.78
CA LEU A 37 -3.94 -0.17 -11.92
C LEU A 37 -4.78 1.01 -12.36
N TYR A 38 -5.41 1.62 -11.37
CA TYR A 38 -6.23 2.82 -11.51
C TYR A 38 -5.68 3.93 -10.65
N TYR A 39 -6.07 5.16 -10.94
CA TYR A 39 -5.69 6.32 -10.15
C TYR A 39 -6.82 7.32 -10.00
N SER A 40 -6.71 8.14 -8.97
CA SER A 40 -7.47 9.35 -8.74
C SER A 40 -6.54 10.42 -8.18
N VAL A 41 -6.84 11.68 -8.39
CA VAL A 41 -6.03 12.79 -7.89
C VAL A 41 -6.86 13.77 -7.07
N THR A 42 -6.18 14.45 -6.14
CA THR A 42 -6.75 15.49 -5.30
C THR A 42 -5.73 16.59 -5.04
N LYS A 43 -6.23 17.82 -4.83
CA LYS A 43 -5.41 18.96 -4.37
C LYS A 43 -5.62 19.31 -2.91
N ASP A 44 -6.67 18.81 -2.31
CA ASP A 44 -7.16 19.23 -1.00
C ASP A 44 -7.46 18.04 -0.05
N PHE A 45 -7.32 16.82 -0.52
CA PHE A 45 -7.70 15.57 0.17
C PHE A 45 -9.20 15.52 0.59
N LYS A 46 -10.03 16.38 0.01
CA LYS A 46 -11.47 16.42 0.24
C LYS A 46 -12.25 16.09 -1.03
N THR A 47 -11.77 16.59 -2.15
CA THR A 47 -12.36 16.36 -3.46
C THR A 47 -11.43 15.50 -4.30
N TRP A 48 -11.97 14.46 -4.92
CA TRP A 48 -11.23 13.51 -5.71
C TRP A 48 -11.78 13.43 -7.13
N THR A 49 -10.90 13.28 -8.09
CA THR A 49 -11.34 13.00 -9.45
C THR A 49 -11.94 11.60 -9.55
N LYS A 50 -12.80 11.38 -10.55
CA LYS A 50 -13.25 10.02 -10.89
C LYS A 50 -12.03 9.14 -11.18
N GLY A 51 -12.07 7.89 -10.70
CA GLY A 51 -11.05 6.89 -10.98
C GLY A 51 -10.83 6.67 -12.48
N LYS A 52 -9.58 6.58 -12.90
CA LYS A 52 -9.17 6.35 -14.29
C LYS A 52 -8.17 5.21 -14.35
N LEU A 53 -8.17 4.49 -15.45
CA LEU A 53 -7.13 3.49 -15.75
C LEU A 53 -5.77 4.19 -15.80
N LEU A 54 -4.81 3.69 -15.02
CA LEU A 54 -3.44 4.18 -15.01
C LEU A 54 -2.56 3.44 -16.04
N ILE A 55 -2.65 2.11 -16.01
CA ILE A 55 -1.91 1.25 -16.93
C ILE A 55 -2.66 -0.07 -17.12
N ASP A 56 -2.69 -0.53 -18.37
CA ASP A 56 -2.98 -1.91 -18.74
C ASP A 56 -1.72 -2.51 -19.37
N PRO A 57 -0.94 -3.28 -18.62
CA PRO A 57 0.29 -3.88 -19.14
C PRO A 57 0.06 -5.14 -19.97
N GLY A 58 -1.20 -5.55 -20.19
CA GLY A 58 -1.56 -6.80 -20.87
C GLY A 58 -1.50 -8.05 -19.99
N PHE A 59 -1.34 -7.88 -18.67
CA PHE A 59 -1.36 -8.94 -17.67
C PHE A 59 -1.98 -8.41 -16.36
N SER A 60 -2.34 -9.31 -15.44
CA SER A 60 -2.82 -8.93 -14.11
C SER A 60 -1.71 -8.24 -13.32
N CYS A 61 -1.90 -7.01 -12.87
CA CYS A 61 -0.89 -6.25 -12.13
C CYS A 61 -1.46 -5.61 -10.86
N ILE A 62 -0.65 -5.67 -9.81
CA ILE A 62 -0.96 -5.09 -8.47
C ILE A 62 0.30 -4.45 -7.88
N ASP A 63 0.21 -3.96 -6.66
CA ASP A 63 1.33 -3.52 -5.82
C ASP A 63 2.27 -2.55 -6.55
N ALA A 64 1.75 -1.43 -7.02
CA ALA A 64 2.59 -0.45 -7.72
C ALA A 64 3.13 0.61 -6.77
N THR A 65 4.38 1.03 -6.98
CA THR A 65 4.97 2.21 -6.38
C THR A 65 5.53 3.13 -7.46
N LEU A 66 5.31 4.44 -7.29
CA LEU A 66 5.72 5.47 -8.23
C LEU A 66 6.87 6.30 -7.68
N LEU A 67 7.80 6.65 -8.54
CA LEU A 67 8.91 7.53 -8.19
C LEU A 67 9.15 8.56 -9.30
N LYS A 68 9.36 9.82 -8.91
CA LYS A 68 9.88 10.87 -9.80
C LYS A 68 11.40 10.85 -9.75
N ARG A 69 12.06 10.61 -10.90
CA ARG A 69 13.51 10.65 -11.02
C ARG A 69 14.03 12.04 -11.42
N GLY A 70 13.25 12.77 -12.16
CA GLY A 70 13.56 14.11 -12.67
C GLY A 70 12.37 14.79 -13.31
N LYS A 71 12.61 15.90 -13.98
CA LYS A 71 11.57 16.59 -14.75
C LYS A 71 11.07 15.70 -15.89
N ASN A 72 9.77 15.44 -15.92
CA ASN A 72 9.13 14.55 -16.90
C ASN A 72 9.78 13.16 -16.98
N ASP A 73 10.22 12.64 -15.84
CA ASP A 73 10.88 11.35 -15.75
C ASP A 73 10.38 10.58 -14.53
N TYR A 74 9.48 9.63 -14.77
CA TYR A 74 8.82 8.85 -13.75
C TYR A 74 9.04 7.36 -14.00
N VAL A 75 9.16 6.61 -12.93
CA VAL A 75 9.21 5.15 -12.95
C VAL A 75 8.11 4.60 -12.04
N MET A 76 7.50 3.53 -12.50
CA MET A 76 6.59 2.70 -11.73
C MET A 76 7.25 1.34 -11.54
N VAL A 77 7.33 0.89 -10.30
CA VAL A 77 7.69 -0.49 -9.96
C VAL A 77 6.39 -1.20 -9.61
N LEU A 78 6.09 -2.30 -10.29
CA LEU A 78 4.80 -3.00 -10.20
C LEU A 78 4.99 -4.50 -10.19
N LYS A 79 4.04 -5.19 -9.56
CA LYS A 79 4.01 -6.66 -9.55
C LYS A 79 3.21 -7.18 -10.74
N ASP A 80 3.80 -8.05 -11.53
CA ASP A 80 3.08 -8.98 -12.38
C ASP A 80 2.41 -10.03 -11.49
N ASN A 81 1.10 -10.05 -11.44
CA ASN A 81 0.35 -10.97 -10.58
C ASN A 81 -0.08 -12.26 -11.32
N THR A 82 0.42 -12.51 -12.51
CA THR A 82 0.19 -13.75 -13.26
C THR A 82 0.60 -14.97 -12.41
N ARG A 83 -0.27 -15.96 -12.30
CA ARG A 83 -0.19 -17.02 -11.28
C ARG A 83 1.15 -17.70 -11.17
N ASN A 84 1.85 -18.02 -12.14
CA ASN A 84 3.11 -18.76 -12.03
C ASN A 84 4.36 -17.86 -12.08
N ALA A 85 4.17 -16.57 -12.30
CA ALA A 85 5.23 -15.56 -12.32
C ALA A 85 5.31 -14.81 -10.99
N ARG A 86 4.39 -13.88 -10.75
CA ARG A 86 4.34 -13.06 -9.53
C ARG A 86 5.69 -12.44 -9.21
N ASN A 87 6.22 -11.73 -10.20
CA ASN A 87 7.52 -11.07 -10.13
C ASN A 87 7.36 -9.55 -10.30
N ILE A 88 8.47 -8.84 -10.16
CA ILE A 88 8.46 -7.38 -10.15
C ILE A 88 9.10 -6.85 -11.42
N LYS A 89 8.42 -5.87 -12.03
CA LYS A 89 8.77 -5.22 -13.28
C LYS A 89 8.77 -3.71 -13.11
N VAL A 90 9.24 -2.99 -14.12
CA VAL A 90 9.20 -1.53 -14.17
C VAL A 90 8.56 -1.03 -15.44
N ALA A 91 7.96 0.15 -15.36
CA ALA A 91 7.48 0.92 -16.50
C ALA A 91 7.89 2.39 -16.34
N PHE A 92 8.00 3.12 -17.45
CA PHE A 92 8.46 4.50 -17.49
C PHE A 92 7.42 5.42 -18.09
N ALA A 93 7.37 6.67 -17.63
CA ALA A 93 6.50 7.69 -18.18
C ALA A 93 7.11 9.07 -18.06
N LYS A 94 6.60 9.99 -18.87
CA LYS A 94 6.91 11.43 -18.76
C LYS A 94 5.91 12.19 -17.87
N ASN A 95 4.86 11.50 -17.45
CA ASN A 95 3.79 12.02 -16.64
C ASN A 95 3.33 10.91 -15.67
N PRO A 96 3.14 11.16 -14.37
CA PRO A 96 2.73 10.12 -13.42
C PRO A 96 1.37 9.50 -13.76
N MET A 97 0.52 10.22 -14.47
CA MET A 97 -0.76 9.72 -14.97
C MET A 97 -0.67 8.99 -16.32
N GLY A 98 0.56 8.77 -16.82
CA GLY A 98 0.82 8.13 -18.11
C GLY A 98 0.81 9.08 -19.32
N PRO A 99 0.89 8.56 -20.56
CA PRO A 99 0.97 7.12 -20.84
C PRO A 99 2.27 6.48 -20.34
N TRP A 100 2.14 5.27 -19.83
CA TRP A 100 3.27 4.45 -19.39
C TRP A 100 3.82 3.59 -20.52
N SER A 101 5.11 3.32 -20.47
CA SER A 101 5.74 2.38 -21.40
C SER A 101 5.19 0.96 -21.20
N LYS A 102 5.47 0.06 -22.13
CA LYS A 102 5.38 -1.37 -21.86
C LYS A 102 6.20 -1.70 -20.62
N ALA A 103 5.70 -2.61 -19.76
CA ALA A 103 6.46 -3.12 -18.63
C ALA A 103 7.70 -3.89 -19.10
N SER A 104 8.77 -3.78 -18.32
CA SER A 104 10.04 -4.48 -18.58
C SER A 104 9.91 -5.99 -18.43
N GLU A 105 10.95 -6.71 -18.81
CA GLU A 105 11.18 -8.04 -18.26
C GLU A 105 11.35 -7.95 -16.72
N PRO A 106 11.04 -9.01 -15.97
CA PRO A 106 11.17 -8.99 -14.52
C PRO A 106 12.64 -8.88 -14.10
N PHE A 107 12.90 -8.06 -13.08
CA PHE A 107 14.23 -7.98 -12.49
C PHE A 107 14.38 -8.83 -11.22
N THR A 108 13.29 -9.44 -10.74
CA THR A 108 13.30 -10.39 -9.63
C THR A 108 12.99 -11.79 -10.11
N GLY A 109 13.26 -12.75 -9.25
CA GLY A 109 12.66 -14.09 -9.37
C GLY A 109 11.15 -14.07 -9.15
N ASN A 110 10.54 -15.24 -9.21
CA ASN A 110 9.09 -15.41 -9.01
C ASN A 110 8.69 -15.39 -7.52
N PHE A 111 7.41 -15.14 -7.27
CA PHE A 111 6.80 -15.11 -5.93
C PHE A 111 7.29 -13.96 -5.05
N MET A 112 7.44 -12.79 -5.68
CA MET A 112 7.75 -11.51 -5.05
C MET A 112 6.54 -10.58 -5.10
N GLU A 113 6.37 -9.73 -4.07
CA GLU A 113 5.25 -8.79 -4.02
C GLU A 113 5.58 -7.53 -3.21
N GLY A 114 4.65 -6.59 -3.14
CA GLY A 114 4.73 -5.40 -2.30
C GLY A 114 5.99 -4.55 -2.49
N PRO A 115 6.39 -4.17 -3.72
CA PRO A 115 7.59 -3.35 -3.89
C PRO A 115 7.39 -1.97 -3.28
N THR A 116 8.44 -1.46 -2.64
CA THR A 116 8.57 -0.07 -2.22
C THR A 116 9.92 0.48 -2.61
N THR A 117 9.95 1.72 -3.08
CA THR A 117 11.15 2.29 -3.70
C THR A 117 11.54 3.60 -3.02
N VAL A 118 12.83 3.74 -2.72
CA VAL A 118 13.37 4.97 -2.14
C VAL A 118 14.63 5.41 -2.87
N LYS A 119 14.78 6.71 -3.09
CA LYS A 119 16.03 7.31 -3.54
C LYS A 119 17.02 7.36 -2.37
N LEU A 120 18.19 6.77 -2.53
CA LEU A 120 19.23 6.77 -1.51
C LEU A 120 19.85 8.15 -1.30
N PRO A 121 20.30 8.47 -0.09
CA PRO A 121 21.09 9.67 0.16
C PRO A 121 22.45 9.58 -0.55
N LYS A 122 23.05 10.73 -0.85
CA LYS A 122 24.33 10.80 -1.59
C LYS A 122 25.48 10.05 -0.90
N ASN A 123 25.43 9.95 0.42
CA ASN A 123 26.43 9.26 1.26
C ASN A 123 26.04 7.81 1.60
N SER A 124 25.09 7.23 0.90
CA SER A 124 24.75 5.82 1.11
C SER A 124 25.93 4.90 0.82
N PRO A 125 26.18 3.87 1.62
CA PRO A 125 27.19 2.84 1.34
C PRO A 125 26.97 2.13 -0.01
N LEU A 126 25.72 2.02 -0.46
CA LEU A 126 25.36 1.47 -1.76
C LEU A 126 25.62 2.45 -2.92
N GLY A 127 25.96 3.70 -2.62
CA GLY A 127 26.19 4.74 -3.61
C GLY A 127 24.91 5.51 -3.98
N ASN A 128 25.06 6.40 -4.98
CA ASN A 128 23.95 7.23 -5.46
C ASN A 128 23.05 6.40 -6.37
N GLY A 129 21.80 6.20 -5.98
CA GLY A 129 20.84 5.41 -6.73
C GLY A 129 19.53 5.24 -5.98
N TYR A 130 18.90 4.13 -6.22
CA TYR A 130 17.58 3.77 -5.67
C TYR A 130 17.63 2.38 -5.07
N LEU A 131 16.92 2.19 -4.00
CA LEU A 131 16.74 0.90 -3.37
C LEU A 131 15.27 0.50 -3.48
N ILE A 132 15.04 -0.72 -3.93
CA ILE A 132 13.73 -1.31 -4.08
C ILE A 132 13.66 -2.49 -3.13
N TYR A 133 12.83 -2.41 -2.11
CA TYR A 133 12.48 -3.54 -1.24
C TYR A 133 11.23 -4.21 -1.77
N TYR A 134 11.13 -5.50 -1.51
CA TYR A 134 9.95 -6.30 -1.83
C TYR A 134 9.84 -7.52 -0.92
N ASP A 135 8.63 -8.01 -0.74
CA ASP A 135 8.32 -9.18 0.08
C ASP A 135 8.58 -10.46 -0.73
N ARG A 136 9.42 -11.34 -0.19
CA ARG A 136 9.62 -12.70 -0.68
C ARG A 136 8.68 -13.63 0.10
N TYR A 137 7.40 -13.50 -0.15
CA TYR A 137 6.33 -14.02 0.72
C TYR A 137 6.33 -15.55 0.92
N ARG A 138 6.99 -16.31 0.05
CA ARG A 138 7.20 -17.75 0.26
C ARG A 138 8.37 -18.06 1.18
N LEU A 139 9.28 -17.14 1.36
CA LEU A 139 10.44 -17.28 2.24
C LEU A 139 10.23 -16.56 3.58
N PHE A 140 9.13 -15.82 3.72
CA PHE A 140 8.80 -15.03 4.90
C PHE A 140 9.90 -14.02 5.27
N ASP A 141 10.51 -13.40 4.26
CA ASP A 141 11.53 -12.38 4.39
C ASP A 141 11.43 -11.32 3.28
N PHE A 142 12.35 -10.38 3.28
CA PHE A 142 12.42 -9.31 2.29
C PHE A 142 13.66 -9.46 1.41
N GLY A 143 13.47 -9.17 0.12
CA GLY A 143 14.54 -8.93 -0.82
C GLY A 143 14.73 -7.46 -1.09
N ALA A 144 15.89 -7.11 -1.63
CA ALA A 144 16.19 -5.76 -2.07
C ALA A 144 17.06 -5.73 -3.31
N HIS A 145 16.76 -4.81 -4.22
CA HIS A 145 17.63 -4.51 -5.36
C HIS A 145 18.06 -3.06 -5.35
N PHE A 146 19.34 -2.84 -5.65
CA PHE A 146 19.88 -1.52 -5.93
C PHE A 146 19.88 -1.27 -7.44
N THR A 147 19.56 -0.05 -7.85
CA THR A 147 19.64 0.39 -9.25
C THR A 147 19.98 1.87 -9.34
N LYS A 148 20.64 2.27 -10.42
CA LYS A 148 20.87 3.67 -10.75
C LYS A 148 19.89 4.19 -11.81
N ASP A 149 19.35 3.32 -12.60
CA ASP A 149 18.64 3.66 -13.84
C ASP A 149 17.31 2.93 -14.05
N PHE A 150 17.01 1.93 -13.23
CA PHE A 150 15.86 1.01 -13.37
C PHE A 150 15.92 0.14 -14.64
N VAL A 151 17.13 -0.07 -15.15
CA VAL A 151 17.45 -0.99 -16.26
C VAL A 151 18.41 -2.06 -15.77
N HIS A 152 19.42 -1.66 -15.00
CA HIS A 152 20.41 -2.54 -14.41
C HIS A 152 20.17 -2.66 -12.90
N PHE A 153 20.03 -3.88 -12.42
CA PHE A 153 19.67 -4.17 -11.04
C PHE A 153 20.75 -5.05 -10.40
N THR A 154 21.08 -4.75 -9.15
CA THR A 154 21.98 -5.55 -8.33
C THR A 154 21.22 -6.03 -7.11
N ASP A 155 21.20 -7.35 -6.89
CA ASP A 155 20.61 -7.92 -5.66
C ASP A 155 21.50 -7.53 -4.46
N VAL A 156 20.91 -6.87 -3.51
CA VAL A 156 21.53 -6.42 -2.24
C VAL A 156 20.75 -6.93 -1.02
N SER A 157 19.97 -7.97 -1.20
CA SER A 157 19.13 -8.57 -0.14
C SER A 157 19.92 -8.91 1.12
N GLN A 158 21.19 -9.31 0.98
CA GLN A 158 22.07 -9.60 2.11
C GLN A 158 22.65 -8.37 2.80
N GLN A 159 22.47 -7.19 2.25
CA GLN A 159 22.99 -5.92 2.77
C GLN A 159 21.89 -5.08 3.45
N VAL A 160 20.68 -5.59 3.49
CA VAL A 160 19.52 -4.91 4.08
C VAL A 160 18.94 -5.75 5.20
N SER A 161 18.26 -5.11 6.12
CA SER A 161 17.60 -5.77 7.24
C SER A 161 16.19 -5.23 7.38
N VAL A 162 15.23 -6.12 7.54
CA VAL A 162 13.86 -5.82 7.90
C VAL A 162 13.48 -6.69 9.10
N PRO A 163 12.75 -6.18 10.09
CA PRO A 163 12.31 -6.98 11.23
C PRO A 163 11.57 -8.25 10.79
N LYS A 164 11.76 -9.34 11.53
CA LYS A 164 11.08 -10.61 11.24
C LYS A 164 9.56 -10.47 11.36
N ASN A 165 8.85 -11.32 10.63
CA ASN A 165 7.37 -11.40 10.63
C ASN A 165 6.66 -10.14 10.13
N HIS A 166 7.35 -9.27 9.40
CA HIS A 166 6.71 -8.19 8.65
C HIS A 166 6.32 -8.69 7.26
N LYS A 167 5.24 -8.14 6.77
CA LYS A 167 4.76 -8.36 5.42
C LYS A 167 4.39 -7.00 4.82
N HIS A 168 4.86 -6.75 3.60
CA HIS A 168 4.76 -5.46 2.95
C HIS A 168 5.38 -4.31 3.78
N GLY A 169 5.66 -3.20 3.15
CA GLY A 169 6.20 -2.02 3.81
C GLY A 169 6.23 -0.83 2.87
N THR A 170 6.26 0.37 3.46
CA THR A 170 6.47 1.60 2.72
C THR A 170 7.69 2.31 3.26
N ILE A 171 8.66 2.62 2.39
CA ILE A 171 9.84 3.39 2.74
C ILE A 171 9.70 4.79 2.18
N PHE A 172 9.89 5.77 3.02
CA PHE A 172 9.84 7.18 2.63
C PHE A 172 10.82 8.01 3.46
N ARG A 173 11.10 9.21 2.99
CA ARG A 173 11.92 10.18 3.72
C ARG A 173 11.04 11.03 4.61
N ALA A 174 11.43 11.16 5.87
CA ALA A 174 10.85 12.11 6.79
C ALA A 174 11.90 13.15 7.23
N PRO A 175 11.49 14.36 7.63
CA PRO A 175 12.41 15.31 8.24
C PRO A 175 13.06 14.73 9.50
N GLU A 176 14.37 14.97 9.68
CA GLU A 176 15.12 14.45 10.82
C GLU A 176 14.49 14.78 12.17
N ARG A 177 13.91 15.99 12.31
CA ARG A 177 13.21 16.40 13.53
C ARG A 177 12.03 15.48 13.87
N ILE A 178 11.33 14.96 12.86
CA ILE A 178 10.22 14.02 13.06
C ILE A 178 10.77 12.67 13.51
N VAL A 179 11.79 12.17 12.84
CA VAL A 179 12.43 10.89 13.20
C VAL A 179 12.99 10.96 14.62
N LYS A 180 13.66 12.06 14.99
CA LYS A 180 14.15 12.27 16.35
C LYS A 180 13.02 12.32 17.37
N ALA A 181 11.92 13.04 17.11
CA ALA A 181 10.79 13.09 18.00
C ALA A 181 10.16 11.70 18.21
N MET A 182 10.04 10.90 17.14
CA MET A 182 9.59 9.51 17.24
C MET A 182 10.53 8.66 18.10
N LEU A 183 11.85 8.76 17.90
CA LEU A 183 12.83 8.02 18.69
C LEU A 183 12.91 8.48 20.16
N GLU A 184 12.68 9.76 20.41
CA GLU A 184 12.69 10.30 21.79
C GLU A 184 11.46 9.87 22.59
N GLN A 185 10.32 9.70 21.95
CA GLN A 185 9.12 9.17 22.58
C GLN A 185 9.22 7.66 22.86
N ASP A 186 10.11 6.96 22.19
CA ASP A 186 10.35 5.51 22.38
C ASP A 186 10.99 5.17 23.75
N ARG A 187 11.15 6.15 24.64
CA ARG A 187 11.57 5.93 26.03
C ARG A 187 10.46 5.45 26.94
N ILE A 188 9.25 5.28 26.44
CA ILE A 188 8.17 4.64 27.18
C ILE A 188 8.44 3.14 27.19
N HIS A 189 8.87 2.62 28.34
CA HIS A 189 9.11 1.20 28.51
C HIS A 189 7.80 0.42 28.43
N TYR A 190 7.66 -0.37 27.38
CA TYR A 190 6.59 -1.35 27.28
C TYR A 190 7.00 -2.61 28.01
N THR A 191 6.36 -2.88 29.14
CA THR A 191 6.43 -4.21 29.76
C THR A 191 5.54 -5.12 28.94
N GLY A 192 6.15 -6.00 28.15
CA GLY A 192 5.47 -6.81 27.15
C GLY A 192 4.31 -7.62 27.72
N THR A 193 3.11 -7.28 27.29
CA THR A 193 1.97 -8.19 27.31
C THR A 193 1.79 -8.71 25.89
N THR A 194 1.45 -9.98 25.73
CA THR A 194 1.17 -10.59 24.42
C THR A 194 -0.17 -10.15 23.84
N MET A 195 -0.97 -9.41 24.61
CA MET A 195 -2.28 -8.90 24.20
C MET A 195 -2.25 -7.38 24.09
N ALA A 196 -2.84 -6.86 22.99
CA ALA A 196 -2.99 -5.42 22.81
C ALA A 196 -3.86 -4.82 23.92
N ASP A 197 -3.37 -3.74 24.52
CA ASP A 197 -4.10 -2.96 25.53
C ASP A 197 -4.89 -1.84 24.84
N PRO A 198 -6.24 -1.87 24.93
CA PRO A 198 -7.09 -0.88 24.28
C PRO A 198 -6.96 0.54 24.85
N SER A 199 -6.46 0.69 26.05
CA SER A 199 -6.29 2.00 26.69
C SER A 199 -5.04 2.73 26.18
N ARG A 200 -4.16 2.04 25.47
CA ARG A 200 -2.88 2.56 24.99
C ARG A 200 -2.89 2.69 23.47
N HIS A 201 -2.39 3.82 22.97
CA HIS A 201 -2.38 4.12 21.54
C HIS A 201 -1.50 3.15 20.70
N ASP A 202 -0.55 2.50 21.34
CA ASP A 202 0.33 1.49 20.74
C ASP A 202 -0.11 0.05 21.00
N GLY A 203 -1.23 -0.13 21.70
CA GLY A 203 -1.73 -1.43 22.08
C GLY A 203 -0.86 -2.18 23.09
N ALA A 204 0.11 -1.50 23.73
CA ALA A 204 1.15 -2.11 24.58
C ALA A 204 1.92 -3.25 23.87
N LEU A 205 2.14 -3.13 22.58
CA LEU A 205 2.89 -4.12 21.78
C LEU A 205 4.36 -4.12 22.22
N SER A 206 4.96 -5.29 22.24
CA SER A 206 6.39 -5.42 22.57
C SER A 206 7.25 -4.69 21.55
N PRO A 207 8.17 -3.80 21.98
CA PRO A 207 9.04 -3.10 21.06
C PRO A 207 10.03 -4.06 20.40
N VAL A 208 10.27 -3.87 19.13
CA VAL A 208 11.43 -4.44 18.43
C VAL A 208 12.51 -3.36 18.43
N VAL A 209 13.74 -3.71 18.75
CA VAL A 209 14.85 -2.75 18.80
C VAL A 209 14.97 -1.98 17.46
N GLY A 210 14.89 -0.66 17.53
CA GLY A 210 14.91 0.21 16.35
C GLY A 210 13.57 0.33 15.61
N VAL A 211 12.50 -0.24 16.15
CA VAL A 211 11.13 -0.16 15.61
C VAL A 211 10.19 0.31 16.71
N HIS A 212 9.32 1.25 16.39
CA HIS A 212 8.27 1.71 17.26
C HIS A 212 6.91 1.24 16.72
N ASN A 213 6.17 0.46 17.51
CA ASN A 213 4.87 -0.06 17.13
C ASN A 213 3.77 0.83 17.67
N ILE A 214 2.92 1.34 16.80
CA ILE A 214 1.77 2.17 17.14
C ILE A 214 0.53 1.53 16.57
N GLN A 215 -0.47 1.29 17.43
CA GLN A 215 -1.77 0.86 16.98
C GLN A 215 -2.55 2.06 16.45
N THR A 216 -2.67 2.16 15.12
CA THR A 216 -3.37 3.27 14.48
C THR A 216 -4.86 2.98 14.29
N LEU A 217 -5.22 1.70 14.19
CA LEU A 217 -6.60 1.23 14.06
C LEU A 217 -6.83 0.06 15.00
N ARG A 218 -7.97 0.09 15.68
CA ARG A 218 -8.46 -1.01 16.47
C ARG A 218 -9.68 -1.64 15.82
N ALA A 219 -9.56 -2.88 15.42
CA ALA A 219 -10.69 -3.68 14.96
C ALA A 219 -11.22 -4.55 16.10
N ASN A 220 -12.52 -4.56 16.30
CA ASN A 220 -13.17 -5.43 17.29
C ASN A 220 -14.58 -5.79 16.83
N ARG A 221 -14.75 -7.00 16.32
CA ARG A 221 -16.03 -7.48 15.80
C ARG A 221 -17.00 -7.82 16.92
N GLU A 222 -16.51 -8.35 18.04
CA GLU A 222 -17.37 -8.75 19.17
C GLU A 222 -17.91 -7.52 19.91
N HIS A 223 -17.12 -6.46 19.94
CA HIS A 223 -17.49 -5.19 20.60
C HIS A 223 -17.24 -4.01 19.66
N PRO A 224 -18.08 -3.81 18.62
CA PRO A 224 -17.86 -2.75 17.61
C PRO A 224 -17.79 -1.34 18.17
N SER A 225 -18.47 -1.06 19.27
CA SER A 225 -18.42 0.23 19.98
C SER A 225 -17.05 0.55 20.58
N GLN A 226 -16.19 -0.45 20.76
CA GLN A 226 -14.81 -0.30 21.25
C GLN A 226 -13.81 -0.23 20.08
N ALA A 227 -14.28 -0.30 18.84
CA ALA A 227 -13.45 -0.33 17.65
C ALA A 227 -13.43 1.02 16.93
N ASN A 228 -12.33 1.29 16.26
CA ASN A 228 -12.27 2.32 15.23
C ASN A 228 -12.76 1.72 13.89
N GLY A 229 -13.24 2.56 12.98
CA GLY A 229 -13.58 2.10 11.62
C GLY A 229 -14.79 1.16 11.54
N GLY A 230 -15.73 1.23 12.48
CA GLY A 230 -16.98 0.48 12.43
C GLY A 230 -16.86 -1.02 12.74
N GLY A 231 -15.76 -1.44 13.36
CA GLY A 231 -15.55 -2.82 13.80
C GLY A 231 -15.19 -3.82 12.70
N TRP A 232 -14.93 -3.36 11.49
CA TRP A 232 -14.46 -4.21 10.41
C TRP A 232 -13.07 -4.76 10.74
N THR A 233 -12.89 -6.07 10.59
CA THR A 233 -11.73 -6.77 11.14
C THR A 233 -10.64 -7.08 10.14
N TYR A 234 -10.94 -7.05 8.85
CA TYR A 234 -9.92 -7.19 7.83
C TYR A 234 -9.45 -5.81 7.38
N ASN A 235 -8.21 -5.48 7.71
CA ASN A 235 -7.56 -4.24 7.30
C ASN A 235 -6.21 -4.59 6.67
N HIS A 236 -6.00 -4.18 5.43
CA HIS A 236 -4.92 -4.68 4.60
C HIS A 236 -4.25 -3.58 3.78
N GLN A 237 -2.99 -3.83 3.39
CA GLN A 237 -2.20 -2.97 2.50
C GLN A 237 -2.12 -1.50 2.95
N PRO A 238 -1.66 -1.21 4.18
CA PRO A 238 -1.47 0.18 4.58
C PRO A 238 -0.37 0.83 3.74
N MET A 239 -0.67 2.01 3.22
CA MET A 239 0.25 2.85 2.48
C MET A 239 0.34 4.20 3.15
N MET A 240 1.56 4.74 3.28
CA MET A 240 1.80 5.98 4.01
C MET A 240 2.57 6.98 3.16
N ALA A 241 2.19 8.26 3.29
CA ALA A 241 2.93 9.39 2.73
C ALA A 241 3.07 10.50 3.78
N TYR A 242 4.14 11.28 3.66
CA TYR A 242 4.33 12.50 4.43
C TYR A 242 4.22 13.71 3.51
N TRP A 243 3.28 14.62 3.82
CA TRP A 243 3.06 15.82 3.04
C TRP A 243 2.58 16.98 3.93
N ASN A 244 3.06 18.17 3.66
CA ASN A 244 2.68 19.42 4.33
C ASN A 244 2.62 19.28 5.87
N GLY A 245 3.66 18.68 6.46
CA GLY A 245 3.80 18.54 7.90
C GLY A 245 2.98 17.42 8.54
N LYS A 246 2.33 16.56 7.76
CA LYS A 246 1.47 15.47 8.25
C LYS A 246 1.77 14.15 7.57
N PHE A 247 1.50 13.08 8.28
CA PHE A 247 1.43 11.71 7.75
C PHE A 247 0.00 11.42 7.30
N TYR A 248 -0.12 10.81 6.16
CA TYR A 248 -1.37 10.30 5.59
C TYR A 248 -1.21 8.81 5.36
N MET A 249 -2.10 8.02 5.93
CA MET A 249 -2.10 6.57 5.76
C MET A 249 -3.46 6.13 5.26
N HIS A 250 -3.47 5.36 4.18
CA HIS A 250 -4.69 4.70 3.71
C HIS A 250 -4.52 3.19 3.71
N PHE A 251 -5.61 2.47 3.80
CA PHE A 251 -5.64 1.01 3.79
C PHE A 251 -7.00 0.49 3.34
N LEU A 252 -7.00 -0.71 2.79
CA LEU A 252 -8.22 -1.45 2.49
C LEU A 252 -8.88 -1.92 3.79
N SER A 253 -10.20 -1.85 3.85
CA SER A 253 -10.97 -2.36 4.98
C SER A 253 -12.17 -3.16 4.46
N ASP A 254 -12.27 -4.41 4.90
CA ASP A 254 -13.37 -5.33 4.63
C ASP A 254 -13.99 -5.83 5.93
N PRO A 255 -15.25 -6.27 5.92
CA PRO A 255 -15.94 -6.69 7.14
C PRO A 255 -15.23 -7.81 7.90
N ALA A 256 -14.70 -8.81 7.20
CA ALA A 256 -14.16 -10.02 7.83
C ALA A 256 -12.90 -10.58 7.16
N GLU A 257 -12.88 -10.67 5.85
CA GLU A 257 -11.78 -11.26 5.08
C GLU A 257 -11.62 -10.55 3.73
N GLU A 258 -10.47 -10.73 3.09
CA GLU A 258 -10.16 -10.18 1.78
C GLU A 258 -11.14 -10.70 0.71
N HIS A 259 -11.49 -9.82 -0.21
CA HIS A 259 -12.38 -10.12 -1.34
C HIS A 259 -13.85 -10.39 -0.95
N VAL A 260 -14.27 -9.98 0.23
CA VAL A 260 -15.65 -10.08 0.66
C VAL A 260 -16.28 -8.68 0.66
N PRO A 261 -17.17 -8.38 -0.30
CA PRO A 261 -17.89 -7.11 -0.31
C PRO A 261 -18.78 -6.92 0.93
N PRO A 262 -19.01 -5.68 1.32
CA PRO A 262 -18.48 -4.44 0.74
C PRO A 262 -17.05 -4.16 1.16
N SER A 263 -16.24 -3.62 0.24
CA SER A 263 -14.88 -3.16 0.52
C SER A 263 -14.82 -1.64 0.49
N ARG A 264 -14.00 -1.05 1.32
CA ARG A 264 -13.77 0.41 1.33
C ARG A 264 -12.31 0.72 1.58
N THR A 265 -11.89 1.89 1.13
CA THR A 265 -10.58 2.43 1.49
C THR A 265 -10.75 3.46 2.60
N LEU A 266 -10.03 3.27 3.69
CA LEU A 266 -9.98 4.21 4.81
C LEU A 266 -8.70 5.02 4.78
N MET A 267 -8.76 6.24 5.34
CA MET A 267 -7.61 7.11 5.53
C MET A 267 -7.56 7.65 6.96
N GLN A 268 -6.36 7.70 7.51
CA GLN A 268 -6.03 8.34 8.77
C GLN A 268 -4.93 9.38 8.56
N VAL A 269 -4.90 10.40 9.40
CA VAL A 269 -3.93 11.50 9.34
C VAL A 269 -3.29 11.68 10.70
N SER A 270 -1.98 11.92 10.72
CA SER A 270 -1.23 12.24 11.94
C SER A 270 -0.27 13.41 11.71
N GLY A 271 -0.14 14.27 12.72
CA GLY A 271 0.84 15.36 12.73
C GLY A 271 2.21 14.94 13.28
N ASP A 272 2.26 13.87 14.03
CA ASP A 272 3.44 13.45 14.79
C ASP A 272 3.83 11.97 14.59
N GLY A 273 3.02 11.20 13.89
CA GLY A 273 3.20 9.77 13.70
C GLY A 273 2.69 8.91 14.87
N TYR A 274 2.31 9.50 15.98
CA TYR A 274 1.82 8.82 17.18
C TYR A 274 0.32 8.92 17.34
N ASN A 275 -0.21 10.13 17.22
CA ASN A 275 -1.62 10.40 17.37
C ASN A 275 -2.28 10.42 15.99
N TRP A 276 -3.12 9.44 15.74
CA TRP A 276 -3.80 9.28 14.46
C TRP A 276 -5.27 9.68 14.58
N SER A 277 -5.79 10.31 13.55
CA SER A 277 -7.21 10.63 13.45
C SER A 277 -8.06 9.36 13.43
N GLN A 278 -9.35 9.50 13.74
CA GLN A 278 -10.30 8.44 13.40
C GLN A 278 -10.24 8.19 11.88
N PRO A 279 -10.39 6.93 11.45
CA PRO A 279 -10.40 6.60 10.04
C PRO A 279 -11.61 7.22 9.34
N GLN A 280 -11.39 7.73 8.15
CA GLN A 280 -12.40 8.30 7.28
C GLN A 280 -12.45 7.53 5.97
N ILE A 281 -13.63 7.38 5.38
CA ILE A 281 -13.78 6.80 4.06
C ILE A 281 -13.09 7.72 3.05
N LEU A 282 -12.11 7.19 2.32
CA LEU A 282 -11.29 7.97 1.39
C LEU A 282 -12.00 8.22 0.06
N PHE A 283 -12.73 7.23 -0.44
CA PHE A 283 -13.43 7.34 -1.72
C PHE A 283 -14.94 7.31 -1.51
N PRO A 284 -15.69 8.11 -2.26
CA PRO A 284 -17.15 8.02 -2.26
C PRO A 284 -17.60 6.64 -2.76
N GLU A 285 -18.82 6.27 -2.45
CA GLU A 285 -19.42 5.08 -3.06
C GLU A 285 -19.39 5.21 -4.59
N TYR A 286 -19.04 4.12 -5.26
CA TYR A 286 -19.05 4.04 -6.70
C TYR A 286 -20.39 3.47 -7.18
N ASP A 287 -20.90 4.01 -8.27
CA ASP A 287 -21.96 3.34 -9.03
C ASP A 287 -21.40 2.04 -9.61
N VAL A 288 -21.73 0.95 -8.94
CA VAL A 288 -21.34 -0.38 -9.40
C VAL A 288 -22.25 -0.75 -10.58
N PRO A 289 -21.68 -1.09 -11.75
CA PRO A 289 -22.49 -1.53 -12.90
C PRO A 289 -23.47 -2.65 -12.54
N ALA A 290 -24.65 -2.64 -13.12
CA ALA A 290 -25.73 -3.58 -12.76
C ALA A 290 -25.35 -5.06 -12.99
N ASP A 291 -24.48 -5.33 -13.95
CA ASP A 291 -23.92 -6.65 -14.25
C ASP A 291 -22.88 -7.10 -13.21
N PHE A 292 -22.16 -6.17 -12.58
CA PHE A 292 -21.25 -6.48 -11.46
C PHE A 292 -22.04 -7.05 -10.27
N ARG A 293 -23.24 -6.54 -10.01
CA ARG A 293 -24.11 -7.05 -8.94
C ARG A 293 -24.59 -8.48 -9.17
N LYS A 294 -24.53 -8.97 -10.40
CA LYS A 294 -24.86 -10.37 -10.78
C LYS A 294 -23.63 -11.28 -10.74
N ALA A 295 -22.45 -10.73 -10.59
CA ALA A 295 -21.22 -11.50 -10.56
C ALA A 295 -21.09 -12.29 -9.25
N LYS A 296 -20.21 -13.29 -9.28
CA LYS A 296 -19.90 -14.29 -8.24
C LYS A 296 -19.43 -13.75 -6.86
N TYR A 297 -19.48 -12.45 -6.64
CA TYR A 297 -18.98 -11.79 -5.42
C TYR A 297 -20.09 -11.46 -4.43
N GLN A 298 -21.07 -12.33 -4.32
CA GLN A 298 -22.02 -12.26 -3.21
C GLN A 298 -21.27 -12.57 -1.91
N PRO A 299 -21.54 -11.83 -0.80
CA PRO A 299 -21.03 -12.20 0.51
C PRO A 299 -21.32 -13.67 0.77
N LYS A 300 -20.35 -14.40 1.32
CA LYS A 300 -20.59 -15.80 1.68
C LYS A 300 -21.75 -15.84 2.69
N PRO A 301 -22.78 -16.66 2.47
CA PRO A 301 -23.95 -16.71 3.36
C PRO A 301 -23.61 -17.04 4.80
N GLU A 302 -22.52 -17.80 5.01
CA GLU A 302 -22.03 -18.17 6.33
C GLU A 302 -21.38 -17.03 7.12
N LEU A 303 -21.03 -15.93 6.46
CA LEU A 303 -20.53 -14.73 7.10
C LEU A 303 -21.73 -13.83 7.47
N GLN A 304 -22.37 -14.14 8.58
CA GLN A 304 -23.39 -13.27 9.16
C GLN A 304 -22.72 -12.06 9.78
N TYR A 305 -22.77 -10.93 9.08
CA TYR A 305 -22.31 -9.66 9.61
C TYR A 305 -23.40 -9.09 10.52
N PRO A 306 -23.04 -8.59 11.72
CA PRO A 306 -23.96 -7.77 12.49
C PRO A 306 -24.50 -6.60 11.65
N ASP A 307 -25.74 -6.17 11.91
CA ASP A 307 -26.40 -5.14 11.10
C ASP A 307 -25.65 -3.81 11.02
N VAL A 308 -24.78 -3.53 12.00
CA VAL A 308 -23.89 -2.36 12.01
C VAL A 308 -22.89 -2.32 10.82
N TYR A 309 -22.72 -3.43 10.11
CA TYR A 309 -21.83 -3.53 8.96
C TYR A 309 -22.55 -3.45 7.62
N LYS A 310 -23.86 -3.31 7.63
CA LYS A 310 -24.70 -3.26 6.42
C LYS A 310 -24.98 -1.83 5.94
N GLN A 311 -24.38 -0.82 6.59
CA GLN A 311 -24.55 0.59 6.24
C GLN A 311 -23.56 1.06 5.21
#